data_8e7042567b144c651e701dc68b625613
#
_entry.id   8e7042567b144c651e701dc68b625613
#
_cell.length_a   1.000
_cell.length_b   1.000
_cell.length_c   1.000
_cell.angle_alpha   90.00
_cell.angle_beta   90.00
_cell.angle_gamma   90.00
#
_symmetry.space_group_name_H-M   'P 1'
#
loop_
_entity.id
_entity.type
_entity.pdbx_description
1 polymer ?
#
loop_
_entity_poly.entity_id
_entity_poly.type
_entity_poly.pdbx_seq_one_letter_code
_entity_poly.pdbx_strand_id
1 'polypeptide(L)'
;VPQCTCLKELLTEYVNLYGKDKWALSTYSRNCSLIENYIEPLIGDLKLSDINTRILEVYYQKLLDTPAVPTQTPRKTENGMVGLSTIRDIHKLLRSCFEQAAKWELIERNPAVRATVPKYKPKKREIWTADILMHANEVCEDEELKLAMNLAFSGSLRIGELIGLTWDCVDIS
;
A
#
# COMPACT_ATOMS: atom_id res chain seq x y z
N VAL A 1 -0.17 -5.68 32.04
CA VAL A 1 -0.25 -5.34 30.63
C VAL A 1 0.11 -6.62 29.88
N PRO A 2 -0.74 -7.16 28.98
CA PRO A 2 -0.38 -8.33 28.20
C PRO A 2 0.87 -7.99 27.38
N GLN A 3 1.91 -8.76 27.57
CA GLN A 3 3.17 -8.60 26.85
C GLN A 3 2.98 -9.28 25.49
N CYS A 4 3.04 -8.53 24.39
CA CYS A 4 3.02 -9.11 23.05
C CYS A 4 4.17 -10.10 22.90
N THR A 5 3.86 -11.37 22.67
CA THR A 5 4.86 -12.44 22.54
C THR A 5 5.18 -12.76 21.08
N CYS A 6 4.20 -12.59 20.17
CA CYS A 6 4.34 -12.89 18.75
C CYS A 6 4.02 -11.69 17.87
N LEU A 7 4.41 -11.77 16.58
CA LEU A 7 4.21 -10.70 15.61
C LEU A 7 2.73 -10.37 15.39
N LYS A 8 1.86 -11.38 15.36
CA LYS A 8 0.42 -11.20 15.17
C LYS A 8 -0.19 -10.33 16.28
N GLU A 9 0.16 -10.59 17.54
CA GLU A 9 -0.30 -9.82 18.68
C GLU A 9 0.19 -8.36 18.58
N LEU A 10 1.46 -8.17 18.24
CA LEU A 10 2.05 -6.84 18.03
C LEU A 10 1.32 -6.07 16.91
N LEU A 11 1.05 -6.70 15.77
CA LEU A 11 0.34 -6.08 14.66
C LEU A 11 -1.09 -5.69 15.04
N THR A 12 -1.79 -6.57 15.77
CA THR A 12 -3.14 -6.29 16.27
C THR A 12 -3.14 -5.07 17.19
N GLU A 13 -2.22 -5.01 18.14
CA GLU A 13 -2.10 -3.88 19.06
C GLU A 13 -1.69 -2.60 18.33
N TYR A 14 -0.75 -2.68 17.38
CA TYR A 14 -0.32 -1.57 16.55
C TYR A 14 -1.46 -0.98 15.71
N VAL A 15 -2.27 -1.82 15.08
CA VAL A 15 -3.45 -1.39 14.31
C VAL A 15 -4.50 -0.75 15.21
N ASN A 16 -4.75 -1.33 16.40
CA ASN A 16 -5.78 -0.83 17.31
C ASN A 16 -5.40 0.48 17.97
N LEU A 17 -4.16 0.61 18.47
CA LEU A 17 -3.71 1.78 19.22
C LEU A 17 -3.17 2.91 18.32
N TYR A 18 -2.74 2.57 17.11
CA TYR A 18 -2.06 3.54 16.26
C TYR A 18 -2.73 3.69 14.88
N GLY A 19 -3.11 2.58 14.26
CA GLY A 19 -3.62 2.58 12.89
C GLY A 19 -4.99 3.23 12.77
N LYS A 20 -5.91 2.92 13.68
CA LYS A 20 -7.30 3.41 13.64
C LYS A 20 -7.41 4.93 13.68
N ASP A 21 -6.57 5.57 14.48
CA ASP A 21 -6.67 7.02 14.69
C ASP A 21 -5.82 7.82 13.71
N LYS A 22 -4.74 7.23 13.17
CA LYS A 22 -3.74 7.97 12.37
C LYS A 22 -3.79 7.70 10.88
N TRP A 23 -4.36 6.56 10.46
CA TRP A 23 -4.38 6.21 9.05
C TRP A 23 -5.65 6.71 8.37
N ALA A 24 -5.50 7.26 7.16
CA ALA A 24 -6.65 7.45 6.27
C ALA A 24 -7.33 6.10 6.00
N LEU A 25 -8.63 6.09 5.80
CA LEU A 25 -9.45 4.88 5.62
C LEU A 25 -8.88 3.91 4.57
N SER A 26 -8.42 4.45 3.43
CA SER A 26 -7.80 3.66 2.36
C SER A 26 -6.48 3.00 2.80
N THR A 27 -5.67 3.70 3.60
CA THR A 27 -4.42 3.17 4.16
C THR A 27 -4.70 2.09 5.19
N TYR A 28 -5.71 2.31 6.05
CA TYR A 28 -6.14 1.34 7.04
C TYR A 28 -6.58 0.03 6.37
N SER A 29 -7.53 0.11 5.44
CA SER A 29 -8.02 -1.06 4.70
C SER A 29 -6.89 -1.81 3.99
N ARG A 30 -5.98 -1.07 3.34
CA ARG A 30 -4.82 -1.67 2.66
C ARG A 30 -3.89 -2.38 3.64
N ASN A 31 -3.54 -1.76 4.76
CA ASN A 31 -2.63 -2.33 5.74
C ASN A 31 -3.23 -3.57 6.41
N CYS A 32 -4.52 -3.55 6.77
CA CYS A 32 -5.22 -4.73 7.27
C CYS A 32 -5.18 -5.88 6.26
N SER A 33 -5.47 -5.60 4.98
CA SER A 33 -5.39 -6.61 3.93
C SER A 33 -3.97 -7.19 3.74
N LEU A 34 -2.91 -6.37 3.89
CA LEU A 34 -1.53 -6.86 3.84
C LEU A 34 -1.20 -7.76 5.03
N ILE A 35 -1.68 -7.42 6.22
CA ILE A 35 -1.50 -8.21 7.44
C ILE A 35 -2.19 -9.57 7.29
N GLU A 36 -3.47 -9.57 6.99
CA GLU A 36 -4.31 -10.76 6.91
C GLU A 36 -3.86 -11.73 5.82
N ASN A 37 -3.50 -11.21 4.64
CA ASN A 37 -3.22 -12.06 3.48
C ASN A 37 -1.76 -12.50 3.38
N TYR A 38 -0.81 -11.74 3.91
CA TYR A 38 0.62 -12.00 3.64
C TYR A 38 1.48 -12.09 4.89
N ILE A 39 1.18 -11.34 5.96
CA ILE A 39 2.06 -11.31 7.13
C ILE A 39 1.66 -12.39 8.13
N GLU A 40 0.41 -12.37 8.59
CA GLU A 40 -0.08 -13.34 9.58
C GLU A 40 0.10 -14.80 9.15
N PRO A 41 -0.29 -15.21 7.92
CA PRO A 41 -0.18 -16.61 7.53
C PRO A 41 1.24 -17.14 7.40
N LEU A 42 2.23 -16.26 7.19
CA LEU A 42 3.60 -16.66 6.88
C LEU A 42 4.57 -16.49 8.05
N ILE A 43 4.40 -15.43 8.86
CA ILE A 43 5.31 -15.06 9.95
C ILE A 43 4.58 -14.57 11.20
N GLY A 44 3.24 -14.56 11.25
CA GLY A 44 2.46 -14.00 12.37
C GLY A 44 2.74 -14.69 13.71
N ASP A 45 2.97 -16.01 13.71
CA ASP A 45 3.20 -16.79 14.93
C ASP A 45 4.65 -16.74 15.42
N LEU A 46 5.56 -16.07 14.72
CA LEU A 46 6.95 -15.93 15.14
C LEU A 46 7.02 -15.07 16.41
N LYS A 47 7.80 -15.52 17.40
CA LYS A 47 8.09 -14.74 18.59
C LYS A 47 8.87 -13.49 18.23
N LEU A 48 8.58 -12.37 18.88
CA LEU A 48 9.27 -11.10 18.63
C LEU A 48 10.78 -11.21 18.88
N SER A 49 11.19 -12.02 19.87
CA SER A 49 12.60 -12.30 20.17
C SER A 49 13.36 -12.97 19.02
N ASP A 50 12.65 -13.74 18.21
CA ASP A 50 13.26 -14.56 17.16
C ASP A 50 13.34 -13.79 15.83
N ILE A 51 12.56 -12.72 15.69
CA ILE A 51 12.52 -11.91 14.47
C ILE A 51 13.79 -11.06 14.36
N ASN A 52 14.60 -11.36 13.36
CA ASN A 52 15.80 -10.61 13.02
C ASN A 52 15.82 -10.22 11.53
N THR A 53 16.80 -9.42 11.14
CA THR A 53 16.94 -8.93 9.76
C THR A 53 16.97 -10.07 8.73
N ARG A 54 17.69 -11.17 9.02
CA ARG A 54 17.79 -12.33 8.11
C ARG A 54 16.44 -13.01 7.89
N ILE A 55 15.66 -13.18 8.96
CA ILE A 55 14.31 -13.79 8.86
C ILE A 55 13.40 -12.94 7.98
N LEU A 56 13.45 -11.61 8.11
CA LEU A 56 12.68 -10.71 7.24
C LEU A 56 13.13 -10.79 5.78
N GLU A 57 14.42 -10.89 5.50
CA GLU A 57 14.92 -11.05 4.13
C GLU A 57 14.49 -12.38 3.52
N VAL A 58 14.56 -13.49 4.27
CA VAL A 58 14.04 -14.79 3.83
C VAL A 58 12.53 -14.72 3.57
N TYR A 59 11.78 -14.06 4.44
CA TYR A 59 10.35 -13.83 4.26
C TYR A 59 10.06 -13.05 2.97
N TYR A 60 10.81 -11.99 2.67
CA TYR A 60 10.62 -11.23 1.42
C TYR A 60 10.92 -12.07 0.18
N GLN A 61 11.90 -12.97 0.23
CA GLN A 61 12.14 -13.91 -0.87
C GLN A 61 10.97 -14.89 -1.01
N LYS A 62 10.44 -15.42 0.09
CA LYS A 62 9.26 -16.32 0.06
C LYS A 62 8.02 -15.63 -0.54
N LEU A 63 7.84 -14.34 -0.30
CA LEU A 63 6.74 -13.56 -0.89
C LEU A 63 6.79 -13.51 -2.43
N LEU A 64 7.97 -13.58 -3.06
CA LEU A 64 8.10 -13.61 -4.51
C LEU A 64 7.45 -14.86 -5.13
N ASP A 65 7.43 -15.96 -4.39
CA ASP A 65 6.85 -17.24 -4.80
C ASP A 65 5.43 -17.46 -4.22
N THR A 66 4.88 -16.44 -3.55
CA THR A 66 3.55 -16.49 -2.95
C THR A 66 2.51 -16.01 -3.97
N PRO A 67 1.40 -16.73 -4.19
CA PRO A 67 0.31 -16.27 -5.04
C PRO A 67 -0.28 -14.95 -4.56
N ALA A 68 -0.56 -14.05 -5.49
CA ALA A 68 -1.25 -12.79 -5.18
C ALA A 68 -2.73 -13.05 -4.89
N VAL A 69 -3.23 -12.52 -3.79
CA VAL A 69 -4.66 -12.58 -3.47
C VAL A 69 -5.43 -11.70 -4.46
N PRO A 70 -6.49 -12.21 -5.11
CA PRO A 70 -7.31 -11.43 -6.01
C PRO A 70 -7.92 -10.21 -5.31
N THR A 71 -7.79 -9.05 -5.91
CA THR A 71 -8.45 -7.81 -5.45
C THR A 71 -9.66 -7.50 -6.35
N GLN A 72 -10.62 -6.74 -5.83
CA GLN A 72 -11.82 -6.32 -6.60
C GLN A 72 -11.46 -5.57 -7.90
N THR A 73 -10.33 -4.88 -7.93
CA THR A 73 -9.73 -4.34 -9.16
C THR A 73 -8.57 -5.23 -9.58
N PRO A 74 -8.74 -6.06 -10.63
CA PRO A 74 -7.68 -6.95 -11.06
C PRO A 74 -6.49 -6.13 -11.60
N ARG A 75 -5.50 -5.92 -10.76
CA ARG A 75 -4.18 -5.48 -11.25
C ARG A 75 -3.57 -6.69 -11.92
N LYS A 76 -3.24 -6.58 -13.20
CA LYS A 76 -2.47 -7.59 -13.92
C LYS A 76 -1.13 -7.77 -13.19
N THR A 77 -1.06 -8.75 -12.29
CA THR A 77 0.22 -9.28 -11.83
C THR A 77 0.76 -10.11 -12.98
N GLU A 78 1.94 -9.79 -13.47
CA GLU A 78 2.51 -10.43 -14.68
C GLU A 78 2.57 -11.95 -14.56
N ASN A 79 2.66 -12.51 -13.35
CA ASN A 79 2.83 -13.95 -13.10
C ASN A 79 1.84 -14.51 -12.05
N GLY A 80 0.80 -13.80 -11.65
CA GLY A 80 -0.10 -14.24 -10.58
C GLY A 80 0.52 -14.25 -9.18
N MET A 81 1.77 -13.83 -9.02
CA MET A 81 2.51 -13.81 -7.75
C MET A 81 2.50 -12.42 -7.11
N VAL A 82 2.89 -12.33 -5.84
CA VAL A 82 3.00 -11.07 -5.12
C VAL A 82 3.99 -10.13 -5.80
N GLY A 83 3.54 -8.96 -6.19
CA GLY A 83 4.37 -7.96 -6.88
C GLY A 83 5.39 -7.29 -5.94
N LEU A 84 6.54 -6.90 -6.52
CA LEU A 84 7.62 -6.20 -5.80
C LEU A 84 7.14 -4.92 -5.07
N SER A 85 6.15 -4.22 -5.63
CA SER A 85 5.52 -3.06 -4.98
C SER A 85 4.82 -3.45 -3.67
N THR A 86 4.12 -4.59 -3.67
CA THR A 86 3.43 -5.11 -2.48
C THR A 86 4.43 -5.52 -1.41
N ILE A 87 5.52 -6.19 -1.78
CA ILE A 87 6.61 -6.54 -0.84
C ILE A 87 7.21 -5.29 -0.21
N ARG A 88 7.41 -4.22 -0.99
CA ARG A 88 7.90 -2.94 -0.49
C ARG A 88 6.91 -2.26 0.48
N ASP A 89 5.62 -2.38 0.23
CA ASP A 89 4.59 -1.83 1.13
C ASP A 89 4.51 -2.65 2.43
N ILE A 90 4.61 -3.99 2.36
CA ILE A 90 4.74 -4.88 3.53
C ILE A 90 5.98 -4.50 4.36
N HIS A 91 7.13 -4.29 3.71
CA HIS A 91 8.34 -3.85 4.41
C HIS A 91 8.15 -2.52 5.14
N LYS A 92 7.50 -1.53 4.50
CA LYS A 92 7.21 -0.24 5.14
C LYS A 92 6.31 -0.39 6.36
N LEU A 93 5.27 -1.23 6.24
CA LEU A 93 4.34 -1.51 7.33
C LEU A 93 5.07 -2.17 8.51
N LEU A 94 5.83 -3.24 8.26
CA LEU A 94 6.62 -3.93 9.28
C LEU A 94 7.67 -3.00 9.92
N ARG A 95 8.37 -2.19 9.12
CA ARG A 95 9.35 -1.23 9.62
C ARG A 95 8.69 -0.21 10.57
N SER A 96 7.52 0.31 10.21
CA SER A 96 6.78 1.26 11.05
C SER A 96 6.25 0.59 12.33
N CYS A 97 5.75 -0.64 12.23
CA CYS A 97 5.29 -1.43 13.37
C CYS A 97 6.43 -1.74 14.35
N PHE A 98 7.59 -2.23 13.87
CA PHE A 98 8.74 -2.50 14.72
C PHE A 98 9.36 -1.22 15.30
N GLU A 99 9.28 -0.10 14.60
CA GLU A 99 9.70 1.20 15.16
C GLU A 99 8.83 1.59 16.35
N GLN A 100 7.52 1.34 16.26
CA GLN A 100 6.61 1.58 17.37
C GLN A 100 6.83 0.58 18.51
N ALA A 101 7.09 -0.69 18.20
CA ALA A 101 7.41 -1.72 19.20
C ALA A 101 8.69 -1.37 19.99
N ALA A 102 9.70 -0.80 19.33
CA ALA A 102 10.90 -0.32 20.00
C ALA A 102 10.60 0.88 20.92
N LYS A 103 9.72 1.79 20.53
CA LYS A 103 9.23 2.89 21.39
C LYS A 103 8.41 2.41 22.58
N TRP A 104 7.72 1.29 22.43
CA TRP A 104 7.01 0.62 23.52
C TRP A 104 7.91 -0.26 24.39
N GLU A 105 9.20 -0.31 24.07
CA GLU A 105 10.20 -1.13 24.78
C GLU A 105 9.93 -2.64 24.72
N LEU A 106 9.13 -3.09 23.73
CA LEU A 106 8.85 -4.51 23.49
C LEU A 106 10.02 -5.22 22.80
N ILE A 107 10.83 -4.48 22.05
CA ILE A 107 12.03 -4.96 21.37
C ILE A 107 13.16 -3.92 21.53
N GLU A 108 14.41 -4.38 21.60
CA GLU A 108 15.57 -3.48 21.76
C GLU A 108 15.84 -2.64 20.51
N ARG A 109 15.60 -3.20 19.31
CA ARG A 109 15.91 -2.56 18.04
C ARG A 109 14.97 -3.05 16.94
N ASN A 110 14.73 -2.20 15.95
CA ASN A 110 13.91 -2.51 14.80
C ASN A 110 14.68 -3.39 13.79
N PRO A 111 14.28 -4.67 13.59
CA PRO A 111 14.98 -5.60 12.70
C PRO A 111 14.82 -5.26 11.21
N ALA A 112 13.79 -4.47 10.84
CA ALA A 112 13.50 -4.11 9.47
C ALA A 112 14.36 -2.95 8.93
N VAL A 113 15.04 -2.17 9.79
CA VAL A 113 15.82 -0.99 9.35
C VAL A 113 16.92 -1.36 8.36
N ARG A 114 17.60 -2.50 8.61
CA ARG A 114 18.72 -2.97 7.79
C ARG A 114 18.33 -4.07 6.80
N ALA A 115 17.06 -4.47 6.76
CA ALA A 115 16.60 -5.53 5.88
C ALA A 115 16.61 -5.09 4.42
N THR A 116 17.24 -5.92 3.58
CA THR A 116 17.31 -5.71 2.14
C THR A 116 15.99 -6.15 1.49
N VAL A 117 15.35 -5.24 0.79
CA VAL A 117 14.10 -5.51 0.04
C VAL A 117 14.43 -5.75 -1.43
N PRO A 118 13.77 -6.71 -2.11
CA PRO A 118 13.92 -6.90 -3.55
C PRO A 118 13.76 -5.58 -4.32
N LYS A 119 14.67 -5.33 -5.27
CA LYS A 119 14.70 -4.06 -6.02
C LYS A 119 13.45 -3.91 -6.87
N TYR A 120 12.68 -2.88 -6.61
CA TYR A 120 11.53 -2.48 -7.40
C TYR A 120 11.91 -1.33 -8.34
N LYS A 121 11.75 -1.55 -9.65
CA LYS A 121 11.83 -0.48 -10.65
C LYS A 121 10.42 -0.14 -11.08
N PRO A 122 9.92 1.07 -10.79
CA PRO A 122 8.60 1.49 -11.27
C PRO A 122 8.58 1.48 -12.80
N LYS A 123 7.54 0.91 -13.39
CA LYS A 123 7.32 1.01 -14.84
C LYS A 123 7.08 2.48 -15.18
N LYS A 124 7.76 2.98 -16.23
CA LYS A 124 7.43 4.28 -16.83
C LYS A 124 5.97 4.24 -17.27
N ARG A 125 5.18 5.18 -16.79
CA ARG A 125 3.81 5.38 -17.25
C ARG A 125 3.85 6.27 -18.49
N GLU A 126 3.05 5.94 -19.48
CA GLU A 126 2.78 6.84 -20.59
C GLU A 126 2.00 8.05 -20.07
N ILE A 127 2.43 9.22 -20.46
CA ILE A 127 1.76 10.48 -20.13
C ILE A 127 0.95 10.87 -21.37
N TRP A 128 -0.33 11.15 -21.18
CA TRP A 128 -1.17 11.61 -22.26
C TRP A 128 -0.71 12.97 -22.77
N THR A 129 -0.62 13.08 -24.09
CA THR A 129 -0.43 14.35 -24.79
C THR A 129 -1.78 14.98 -25.12
N ALA A 130 -1.79 16.24 -25.54
CA ALA A 130 -3.03 16.90 -26.00
C ALA A 130 -3.71 16.14 -27.15
N ASP A 131 -2.92 15.58 -28.07
CA ASP A 131 -3.45 14.81 -29.22
C ASP A 131 -4.17 13.54 -28.76
N ILE A 132 -3.61 12.83 -27.76
CA ILE A 132 -4.24 11.64 -27.17
C ILE A 132 -5.54 12.02 -26.46
N LEU A 133 -5.58 13.15 -25.77
CA LEU A 133 -6.78 13.63 -25.10
C LEU A 133 -7.86 14.00 -26.13
N MET A 134 -7.50 14.72 -27.20
CA MET A 134 -8.45 15.07 -28.27
C MET A 134 -9.04 13.82 -28.89
N HIS A 135 -8.22 12.85 -29.25
CA HIS A 135 -8.70 11.58 -29.79
C HIS A 135 -9.58 10.80 -28.79
N ALA A 136 -9.22 10.80 -27.50
CA ALA A 136 -10.06 10.17 -26.47
C ALA A 136 -11.43 10.83 -26.35
N ASN A 137 -11.51 12.17 -26.47
CA ASN A 137 -12.78 12.91 -26.48
C ASN A 137 -13.64 12.61 -27.72
N GLU A 138 -13.02 12.38 -28.87
CA GLU A 138 -13.74 12.02 -30.11
C GLU A 138 -14.39 10.64 -30.02
N VAL A 139 -13.71 9.66 -29.43
CA VAL A 139 -14.19 8.26 -29.36
C VAL A 139 -15.01 7.95 -28.11
N CYS A 140 -14.97 8.80 -27.10
CA CYS A 140 -15.71 8.63 -25.85
C CYS A 140 -17.18 9.06 -26.07
N GLU A 141 -18.11 8.21 -25.70
CA GLU A 141 -19.57 8.53 -25.76
C GLU A 141 -20.11 9.07 -24.43
N ASP A 142 -19.36 8.92 -23.35
CA ASP A 142 -19.75 9.34 -22.00
C ASP A 142 -19.31 10.78 -21.74
N GLU A 143 -20.28 11.69 -21.65
CA GLU A 143 -20.04 13.12 -21.43
C GLU A 143 -19.43 13.43 -20.05
N GLU A 144 -19.80 12.67 -19.00
CA GLU A 144 -19.20 12.85 -17.66
C GLU A 144 -17.72 12.45 -17.69
N LEU A 145 -17.40 11.34 -18.37
CA LEU A 145 -16.01 10.91 -18.53
C LEU A 145 -15.19 11.89 -19.37
N LYS A 146 -15.76 12.47 -20.44
CA LYS A 146 -15.12 13.54 -21.20
C LYS A 146 -14.78 14.74 -20.33
N LEU A 147 -15.77 15.20 -19.55
CA LEU A 147 -15.56 16.32 -18.63
C LEU A 147 -14.46 15.98 -17.61
N ALA A 148 -14.50 14.79 -17.03
CA ALA A 148 -13.49 14.33 -16.07
C ALA A 148 -12.07 14.30 -16.68
N MET A 149 -11.92 13.77 -17.91
CA MET A 149 -10.63 13.74 -18.62
C MET A 149 -10.11 15.16 -18.89
N ASN A 150 -10.95 16.07 -19.34
CA ASN A 150 -10.57 17.45 -19.62
C ASN A 150 -10.17 18.21 -18.33
N LEU A 151 -10.93 18.07 -17.25
CA LEU A 151 -10.60 18.66 -15.94
C LEU A 151 -9.32 18.10 -15.34
N ALA A 152 -9.12 16.77 -15.43
CA ALA A 152 -7.89 16.13 -14.96
C ALA A 152 -6.68 16.61 -15.75
N PHE A 153 -6.80 16.78 -17.07
CA PHE A 153 -5.70 17.20 -17.92
C PHE A 153 -5.38 18.69 -17.75
N SER A 154 -6.37 19.58 -17.81
CA SER A 154 -6.19 21.04 -17.74
C SER A 154 -5.85 21.51 -16.32
N GLY A 155 -6.52 20.96 -15.29
CA GLY A 155 -6.33 21.31 -13.90
C GLY A 155 -5.28 20.48 -13.18
N SER A 156 -4.70 19.46 -13.84
CA SER A 156 -3.78 18.48 -13.22
C SER A 156 -4.36 17.83 -11.96
N LEU A 157 -5.69 17.67 -11.91
CA LEU A 157 -6.41 17.15 -10.76
C LEU A 157 -6.18 15.66 -10.59
N ARG A 158 -5.96 15.23 -9.34
CA ARG A 158 -6.00 13.80 -8.99
C ARG A 158 -7.44 13.29 -8.98
N ILE A 159 -7.63 11.99 -9.21
CA ILE A 159 -8.98 11.40 -9.24
C ILE A 159 -9.82 11.72 -7.99
N GLY A 160 -9.20 11.75 -6.80
CA GLY A 160 -9.90 12.10 -5.56
C GLY A 160 -10.29 13.57 -5.49
N GLU A 161 -9.49 14.48 -6.04
CA GLU A 161 -9.77 15.90 -6.13
C GLU A 161 -10.88 16.15 -7.16
N LEU A 162 -10.84 15.43 -8.29
CA LEU A 162 -11.86 15.51 -9.33
C LEU A 162 -13.24 15.07 -8.82
N ILE A 163 -13.31 13.93 -8.12
CA ILE A 163 -14.59 13.41 -7.58
C ILE A 163 -15.11 14.29 -6.45
N GLY A 164 -14.20 14.93 -5.70
CA GLY A 164 -14.55 15.85 -4.61
C GLY A 164 -14.83 17.29 -5.06
N LEU A 165 -14.76 17.60 -6.37
CA LEU A 165 -15.00 18.95 -6.88
C LEU A 165 -16.48 19.31 -6.74
N THR A 166 -16.74 20.43 -6.09
CA THR A 166 -18.09 21.01 -5.91
C THR A 166 -18.19 22.37 -6.59
N TRP A 167 -19.38 22.83 -6.86
CA TRP A 167 -19.63 24.13 -7.50
C TRP A 167 -19.04 25.32 -6.73
N ASP A 168 -18.92 25.19 -5.42
CA ASP A 168 -18.31 26.22 -4.55
C ASP A 168 -16.80 26.42 -4.85
N CYS A 169 -16.17 25.44 -5.51
CA CYS A 169 -14.77 25.47 -5.90
C CYS A 169 -14.54 25.91 -7.35
N VAL A 170 -15.62 26.23 -8.09
CA VAL A 170 -15.55 26.56 -9.53
C VAL A 170 -15.94 28.01 -9.74
N ASP A 171 -15.01 28.82 -10.23
CA ASP A 171 -15.25 30.18 -10.68
C ASP A 171 -15.39 30.17 -12.21
N ILE A 172 -16.53 30.64 -12.70
CA ILE A 172 -16.86 30.70 -14.15
C ILE A 172 -16.95 32.14 -14.67
N SER A 173 -16.45 33.13 -13.87
CA SER A 173 -16.42 34.53 -14.27
C SER A 173 -15.31 34.85 -15.26
#